data_8fb87be7102b6cb4182f153d8dbbf7f3
#
_entry.id   8fb87be7102b6cb4182f153d8dbbf7f3
#
_cell.length_a   1.000
_cell.length_b   1.000
_cell.length_c   1.000
_cell.angle_alpha   90.00
_cell.angle_beta   90.00
_cell.angle_gamma   90.00
#
_symmetry.space_group_name_H-M   'P 1'
#
loop_
_entity.id
_entity.type
_entity.pdbx_description
1 polymer ?
#
loop_
_entity_poly.entity_id
_entity_poly.type
_entity_poly.pdbx_seq_one_letter_code
_entity_poly.pdbx_strand_id
1 'polypeptide(L)' 'MPDPNFIILYVNDPMRSADFYAHLMEKQPVEASPTFAMFALDSGVMLGLWSKHTVVG' A
#
# COMPACT_ATOMS: atom_id res chain seq x y z
N MET A 1 -8.77 12.76 -19.96
CA MET A 1 -7.63 11.97 -19.50
C MET A 1 -7.84 11.47 -18.08
N PRO A 2 -7.93 10.18 -17.85
CA PRO A 2 -8.09 9.70 -16.50
C PRO A 2 -6.82 9.88 -15.68
N ASP A 3 -6.99 10.32 -14.48
CA ASP A 3 -5.88 10.44 -13.56
C ASP A 3 -5.50 9.06 -13.04
N PRO A 4 -4.22 8.84 -12.70
CA PRO A 4 -3.87 7.60 -12.04
C PRO A 4 -4.58 7.54 -10.70
N ASN A 5 -5.25 6.41 -10.45
CA ASN A 5 -5.95 6.22 -9.20
C ASN A 5 -5.33 5.09 -8.38
N PHE A 6 -4.10 4.78 -8.67
CA PHE A 6 -3.38 3.72 -7.97
C PHE A 6 -1.92 4.13 -7.82
N ILE A 7 -1.43 4.13 -6.59
CA ILE A 7 -0.03 4.44 -6.28
C ILE A 7 0.59 3.19 -5.66
N ILE A 8 1.74 2.76 -6.18
CA ILE A 8 2.42 1.59 -5.67
C ILE A 8 3.77 2.01 -5.10
N LEU A 9 4.04 1.61 -3.87
CA LEU A 9 5.32 1.81 -3.23
C LEU A 9 5.95 0.44 -2.96
N TYR A 10 7.23 0.32 -3.23
CA TYR A 10 7.97 -0.91 -2.96
C TYR A 10 8.68 -0.76 -1.61
N VAL A 11 8.39 -1.67 -0.70
CA VAL A 11 8.86 -1.58 0.68
C VAL A 11 9.52 -2.90 1.09
N ASN A 12 10.31 -2.86 2.16
CA ASN A 12 10.96 -4.06 2.68
C ASN A 12 9.97 -5.05 3.25
N ASP A 13 9.00 -4.54 4.00
CA ASP A 13 8.05 -5.37 4.72
C ASP A 13 6.68 -4.72 4.65
N PRO A 14 5.80 -5.20 3.75
CA PRO A 14 4.48 -4.58 3.59
C PRO A 14 3.64 -4.60 4.86
N MET A 15 3.78 -5.64 5.70
CA MET A 15 3.00 -5.70 6.94
C MET A 15 3.42 -4.60 7.91
N ARG A 16 4.73 -4.37 8.06
CA ARG A 16 5.22 -3.30 8.92
C ARG A 16 4.88 -1.92 8.35
N SER A 17 5.03 -1.78 7.03
CA SER A 17 4.70 -0.51 6.39
C SER A 17 3.21 -0.23 6.49
N ALA A 18 2.38 -1.27 6.34
CA ALA A 18 0.94 -1.11 6.47
C ALA A 18 0.57 -0.66 7.89
N ASP A 19 1.22 -1.24 8.89
CA ASP A 19 0.98 -0.84 10.28
C ASP A 19 1.33 0.62 10.49
N PHE A 20 2.47 1.05 9.96
CA PHE A 20 2.91 2.43 10.04
C PHE A 20 1.91 3.37 9.37
N TYR A 21 1.50 3.05 8.15
CA TYR A 21 0.57 3.90 7.41
C TYR A 21 -0.83 3.87 8.01
N ALA A 22 -1.24 2.73 8.58
CA ALA A 22 -2.53 2.64 9.25
C ALA A 22 -2.60 3.62 10.42
N HIS A 23 -1.52 3.70 11.19
CA HIS A 23 -1.45 4.66 12.30
C HIS A 23 -1.38 6.10 11.80
N LEU A 24 -0.56 6.33 10.78
CA LEU A 24 -0.35 7.68 10.25
C LEU A 24 -1.63 8.25 9.66
N MET A 25 -2.37 7.43 8.92
CA MET A 25 -3.57 7.88 8.24
C MET A 25 -4.85 7.59 9.02
N GLU A 26 -4.74 6.92 10.15
CA GLU A 26 -5.88 6.49 10.96
C GLU A 26 -6.87 5.70 10.12
N LYS A 27 -6.35 4.76 9.34
CA LYS A 27 -7.13 3.91 8.44
C LYS A 27 -6.70 2.47 8.59
N GLN A 28 -7.61 1.56 8.23
CA GLN A 28 -7.26 0.14 8.14
C GLN A 28 -6.99 -0.22 6.69
N PRO A 29 -6.03 -1.10 6.43
CA PRO A 29 -5.82 -1.55 5.05
C PRO A 29 -7.01 -2.38 4.58
N VAL A 30 -7.34 -2.25 3.30
CA VAL A 30 -8.40 -3.06 2.70
C VAL A 30 -7.88 -4.45 2.37
N GLU A 31 -6.55 -4.58 2.28
CA GLU A 31 -5.89 -5.86 2.04
C GLU A 31 -4.54 -5.80 2.73
N ALA A 32 -4.13 -6.89 3.36
CA ALA A 32 -2.81 -6.96 3.99
C ALA A 32 -2.30 -8.40 3.92
N SER A 33 -1.09 -8.56 3.39
CA SER A 33 -0.45 -9.85 3.31
C SER A 33 1.07 -9.64 3.45
N PRO A 34 1.84 -10.73 3.63
CA PRO A 34 3.30 -10.58 3.73
C PRO A 34 3.95 -10.00 2.48
N THR A 35 3.29 -10.09 1.32
CA THR A 35 3.86 -9.63 0.07
C THR A 35 3.29 -8.31 -0.40
N PHE A 36 2.11 -7.93 0.06
CA PHE A 36 1.57 -6.61 -0.28
C PHE A 36 0.46 -6.21 0.68
N ALA A 37 0.21 -4.91 0.73
CA ALA A 37 -0.90 -4.34 1.48
C ALA A 37 -1.50 -3.22 0.65
N MET A 38 -2.76 -2.88 0.90
CA MET A 38 -3.46 -1.89 0.10
C MET A 38 -4.40 -1.07 0.96
N PHE A 39 -4.41 0.23 0.71
CA PHE A 39 -5.29 1.17 1.41
C PHE A 39 -6.15 1.90 0.40
N ALA A 40 -7.40 2.15 0.77
CA ALA A 40 -8.28 3.02 -0.01
C ALA A 40 -8.23 4.41 0.61
N LEU A 41 -7.79 5.38 -0.16
CA LEU A 41 -7.68 6.76 0.32
C LEU A 41 -8.99 7.51 0.09
N ASP A 42 -9.19 8.58 0.87
CA ASP A 42 -10.43 9.34 0.82
C ASP A 42 -10.64 10.00 -0.55
N SER A 43 -9.56 10.25 -1.26
CA SER A 43 -9.64 10.84 -2.59
C SER A 43 -10.10 9.87 -3.68
N GLY A 44 -10.26 8.59 -3.32
CA GLY A 44 -10.57 7.56 -4.29
C GLY A 44 -9.35 6.88 -4.86
N VAL A 45 -8.16 7.31 -4.45
CA VAL A 45 -6.90 6.71 -4.90
C VAL A 45 -6.60 5.50 -4.02
N MET A 46 -6.06 4.46 -4.62
CA MET A 46 -5.60 3.27 -3.89
C MET A 46 -4.10 3.35 -3.69
N LEU A 47 -3.67 3.08 -2.47
CA LEU A 47 -2.24 3.03 -2.15
C LEU A 47 -1.85 1.57 -1.96
N GLY A 48 -0.93 1.08 -2.78
CA GLY A 48 -0.41 -0.28 -2.68
C GLY A 48 1.00 -0.28 -2.14
N LEU A 49 1.25 -1.17 -1.19
CA LEU A 49 2.59 -1.39 -0.63
C LEU A 49 3.02 -2.78 -1.04
N TRP A 50 4.02 -2.87 -1.88
CA TRP A 50 4.48 -4.16 -2.42
C TRP A 50 5.86 -4.47 -1.87
N SER A 51 6.09 -5.74 -1.58
CA SER A 51 7.41 -6.18 -1.14
C SER A 51 8.40 -6.05 -2.29
N LYS A 52 9.46 -5.28 -2.07
CA LYS A 52 10.50 -5.16 -3.07
C LYS A 52 11.29 -6.45 -3.25
N HIS A 53 11.12 -7.39 -2.34
CA HIS A 53 11.80 -8.70 -2.42
C HIS A 53 11.07 -9.67 -3.33
N THR A 54 9.81 -9.39 -3.68
CA THR A 54 9.06 -10.22 -4.62
C THR A 54 9.11 -9.66 -6.04
N VAL A 55 9.65 -8.47 -6.20
CA VAL A 55 9.82 -7.86 -7.51
C VAL A 55 11.22 -8.23 -7.99
N VAL A 56 11.29 -9.09 -9.00
CA VAL A 56 12.56 -9.55 -9.52
C VAL A 56 12.90 -8.73 -10.75
N GLY A 57 13.96 -7.97 -10.61
CA GLY A 57 14.42 -7.12 -11.70
C GLY A 57 15.24 -7.87 -12.71
#